data_9d173a4e36e9ac24a0b7ad1f2ee5f9c0
#
_entry.id   9d173a4e36e9ac24a0b7ad1f2ee5f9c0
#
_cell.length_a   1.000
_cell.length_b   1.000
_cell.length_c   1.000
_cell.angle_alpha   90.00
_cell.angle_beta   90.00
_cell.angle_gamma   90.00
#
_symmetry.space_group_name_H-M   'P 1'
#
loop_
_entity.id
_entity.type
_entity.pdbx_description
1 polymer ?
#
loop_
_entity_poly.entity_id
_entity_poly.type
_entity_poly.pdbx_seq_one_letter_code
_entity_poly.pdbx_strand_id
1 'polypeptide(L)'
;MTRATDYTNAAQQRLLQLIDLMAGHELQGLTPGEIAKALAVNGSTVTRDLDNLRTAGWTELTPKGDRWRLTPHVIQISLRYATALNAGAQQWRDVQQRYGRAVGELNAIN
;
A
#
# COMPACT_ATOMS: atom_id res chain seq x y z
N MET A 1 0.57 -27.01 -21.17
CA MET A 1 1.18 -26.61 -19.91
C MET A 1 0.14 -26.60 -18.81
N THR A 2 0.38 -27.32 -17.76
CA THR A 2 -0.54 -27.34 -16.62
C THR A 2 -0.37 -26.05 -15.83
N ARG A 3 -1.47 -25.34 -15.66
CA ARG A 3 -1.45 -24.11 -14.89
C ARG A 3 -1.30 -24.43 -13.40
N ALA A 4 -0.44 -23.70 -12.72
CA ALA A 4 -0.33 -23.78 -11.28
C ALA A 4 -1.66 -23.37 -10.63
N THR A 5 -1.90 -23.87 -9.41
CA THR A 5 -3.09 -23.47 -8.65
C THR A 5 -3.10 -21.96 -8.46
N ASP A 6 -4.24 -21.36 -8.76
CA ASP A 6 -4.42 -19.92 -8.60
C ASP A 6 -5.01 -19.64 -7.22
N TYR A 7 -4.22 -19.01 -6.36
CA TYR A 7 -4.63 -18.62 -5.01
C TYR A 7 -5.10 -17.18 -4.93
N THR A 8 -5.28 -16.51 -6.07
CA THR A 8 -5.73 -15.12 -6.08
C THR A 8 -7.10 -15.00 -5.44
N ASN A 9 -7.23 -14.07 -4.50
CA ASN A 9 -8.48 -13.78 -3.82
C ASN A 9 -8.86 -12.33 -4.10
N ALA A 10 -10.05 -12.14 -4.65
CA ALA A 10 -10.49 -10.81 -5.09
C ALA A 10 -10.58 -9.81 -3.92
N ALA A 11 -11.07 -10.26 -2.77
CA ALA A 11 -11.19 -9.38 -1.61
C ALA A 11 -9.83 -8.95 -1.08
N GLN A 12 -8.87 -9.88 -1.02
CA GLN A 12 -7.52 -9.57 -0.57
C GLN A 12 -6.82 -8.61 -1.54
N GLN A 13 -6.96 -8.84 -2.84
CA GLN A 13 -6.41 -7.95 -3.85
C GLN A 13 -7.02 -6.55 -3.74
N ARG A 14 -8.31 -6.47 -3.50
CA ARG A 14 -9.00 -5.19 -3.37
C ARG A 14 -8.52 -4.41 -2.13
N LEU A 15 -8.25 -5.08 -1.01
CA LEU A 15 -7.70 -4.42 0.18
C LEU A 15 -6.34 -3.78 -0.12
N LEU A 16 -5.48 -4.48 -0.85
CA LEU A 16 -4.18 -3.95 -1.24
C LEU A 16 -4.32 -2.76 -2.21
N GLN A 17 -5.23 -2.86 -3.17
CA GLN A 17 -5.55 -1.76 -4.08
C GLN A 17 -6.08 -0.54 -3.33
N LEU A 18 -6.87 -0.76 -2.29
CA LEU A 18 -7.42 0.30 -1.47
C LEU A 18 -6.32 1.05 -0.73
N ILE A 19 -5.35 0.34 -0.18
CA ILE A 19 -4.19 0.96 0.48
C ILE A 19 -3.43 1.84 -0.52
N ASP A 20 -3.15 1.31 -1.71
CA ASP A 20 -2.46 2.07 -2.75
C ASP A 20 -3.24 3.33 -3.15
N LEU A 21 -4.55 3.21 -3.29
CA LEU A 21 -5.40 4.34 -3.65
C LEU A 21 -5.37 5.44 -2.58
N MET A 22 -5.37 5.06 -1.31
CA MET A 22 -5.43 6.00 -0.20
C MET A 22 -4.10 6.71 0.06
N ALA A 23 -3.00 6.16 -0.41
CA ALA A 23 -1.68 6.77 -0.24
C ALA A 23 -1.64 8.13 -0.94
N GLY A 24 -1.19 9.15 -0.22
CA GLY A 24 -1.16 10.53 -0.72
C GLY A 24 -2.41 11.35 -0.40
N HIS A 25 -3.44 10.73 0.18
CA HIS A 25 -4.68 11.43 0.56
C HIS A 25 -4.82 11.64 2.07
N GLU A 26 -3.72 11.60 2.82
CA GLU A 26 -3.74 11.61 4.28
C GLU A 26 -4.27 12.92 4.86
N LEU A 27 -4.10 14.03 4.17
CA LEU A 27 -4.56 15.32 4.69
C LEU A 27 -6.07 15.49 4.60
N GLN A 28 -6.66 15.14 3.46
CA GLN A 28 -8.09 15.33 3.25
C GLN A 28 -8.89 14.04 3.42
N GLY A 29 -8.27 12.92 3.19
CA GLY A 29 -8.95 11.63 3.19
C GLY A 29 -9.81 11.44 1.95
N LEU A 30 -10.47 10.27 1.88
CA LEU A 30 -11.39 9.91 0.81
C LEU A 30 -12.71 9.44 1.41
N THR A 31 -13.81 9.78 0.76
CA THR A 31 -15.13 9.26 1.16
C THR A 31 -15.29 7.84 0.61
N PRO A 32 -16.13 7.01 1.26
CA PRO A 32 -16.45 5.69 0.71
C PRO A 32 -16.98 5.74 -0.72
N GLY A 33 -17.75 6.78 -1.06
CA GLY A 33 -18.26 6.97 -2.42
C GLY A 33 -17.16 7.21 -3.45
N GLU A 34 -16.18 8.05 -3.09
CA GLU A 34 -15.03 8.29 -3.97
C GLU A 34 -14.23 7.01 -4.20
N ILE A 35 -14.05 6.22 -3.14
CA ILE A 35 -13.33 4.94 -3.22
C ILE A 35 -14.11 3.93 -4.07
N ALA A 36 -15.41 3.82 -3.83
CA ALA A 36 -16.28 2.90 -4.58
C ALA A 36 -16.21 3.18 -6.07
N LYS A 37 -16.24 4.46 -6.43
CA LYS A 37 -16.14 4.88 -7.83
C LYS A 37 -14.77 4.53 -8.42
N ALA A 38 -13.71 4.82 -7.69
CA ALA A 38 -12.34 4.58 -8.17
C ALA A 38 -12.06 3.09 -8.36
N LEU A 39 -12.56 2.23 -7.46
CA LEU A 39 -12.33 0.78 -7.52
C LEU A 39 -13.43 0.02 -8.28
N ALA A 40 -14.46 0.72 -8.74
CA ALA A 40 -15.60 0.14 -9.47
C ALA A 40 -16.29 -0.98 -8.66
N VAL A 41 -16.52 -0.72 -7.37
CA VAL A 41 -17.24 -1.63 -6.47
C VAL A 41 -18.37 -0.88 -5.77
N ASN A 42 -19.27 -1.60 -5.11
CA ASN A 42 -20.37 -0.94 -4.40
C ASN A 42 -19.92 -0.38 -3.05
N GLY A 43 -20.69 0.59 -2.53
CA GLY A 43 -20.33 1.29 -1.30
C GLY A 43 -20.30 0.39 -0.06
N SER A 44 -21.17 -0.62 0.01
CA SER A 44 -21.19 -1.53 1.15
C SER A 44 -19.91 -2.38 1.22
N THR A 45 -19.38 -2.76 0.07
CA THR A 45 -18.10 -3.47 -0.01
C THR A 45 -16.97 -2.59 0.51
N VAL A 46 -16.93 -1.32 0.08
CA VAL A 46 -15.91 -0.37 0.52
C VAL A 46 -16.00 -0.16 2.04
N THR A 47 -17.19 0.03 2.57
CA THR A 47 -17.38 0.25 4.01
C THR A 47 -16.85 -0.93 4.82
N ARG A 48 -17.12 -2.15 4.38
CA ARG A 48 -16.61 -3.35 5.04
C ARG A 48 -15.09 -3.46 4.93
N ASP A 49 -14.54 -3.15 3.77
CA ASP A 49 -13.10 -3.18 3.55
C ASP A 49 -12.38 -2.17 4.44
N LEU A 50 -12.91 -0.94 4.51
CA LEU A 50 -12.34 0.11 5.35
C LEU A 50 -12.39 -0.28 6.83
N ASP A 51 -13.48 -0.92 7.27
CA ASP A 51 -13.60 -1.36 8.65
C ASP A 51 -12.62 -2.49 8.97
N ASN A 52 -12.41 -3.41 8.04
CA ASN A 52 -11.40 -4.45 8.19
C ASN A 52 -10.00 -3.85 8.29
N LEU A 53 -9.69 -2.89 7.45
CA LEU A 53 -8.40 -2.21 7.50
C LEU A 53 -8.23 -1.40 8.78
N ARG A 54 -9.32 -0.81 9.30
CA ARG A 54 -9.30 -0.11 10.57
C ARG A 54 -8.98 -1.07 11.71
N THR A 55 -9.64 -2.21 11.74
CA THR A 55 -9.39 -3.24 12.75
C THR A 55 -7.94 -3.70 12.74
N ALA A 56 -7.34 -3.78 11.56
CA ALA A 56 -5.93 -4.15 11.40
C ALA A 56 -4.96 -2.98 11.66
N GLY A 57 -5.48 -1.77 11.90
CA GLY A 57 -4.66 -0.60 12.21
C GLY A 57 -4.19 0.21 11.02
N TRP A 58 -4.71 -0.04 9.81
CA TRP A 58 -4.26 0.61 8.59
C TRP A 58 -5.00 1.89 8.24
N THR A 59 -6.27 1.98 8.61
CA THR A 59 -7.12 3.13 8.26
C THR A 59 -7.76 3.74 9.49
N GLU A 60 -8.15 5.00 9.35
CA GLU A 60 -8.89 5.72 10.37
C GLU A 60 -9.80 6.74 9.71
N LEU A 61 -10.85 7.11 10.44
CA LEU A 61 -11.70 8.23 10.04
C LEU A 61 -10.99 9.54 10.34
N THR A 62 -11.20 10.55 9.48
CA THR A 62 -10.75 11.89 9.76
C THR A 62 -11.57 12.47 10.92
N PRO A 63 -11.14 13.58 11.56
CA PRO A 63 -11.84 14.14 12.71
C PRO A 63 -13.32 14.46 12.48
N LYS A 64 -13.71 14.79 11.24
CA LYS A 64 -15.12 15.02 10.92
C LYS A 64 -15.93 13.75 10.79
N GLY A 65 -15.26 12.59 10.66
CA GLY A 65 -15.93 11.29 10.62
C GLY A 65 -16.57 10.91 9.30
N ASP A 66 -16.33 11.65 8.24
CA ASP A 66 -16.92 11.40 6.93
C ASP A 66 -15.92 10.93 5.88
N ARG A 67 -14.63 11.04 6.17
CA ARG A 67 -13.57 10.65 5.25
C ARG A 67 -12.62 9.70 5.94
N TRP A 68 -11.96 8.89 5.13
CA TRP A 68 -11.03 7.87 5.60
C TRP A 68 -9.63 8.17 5.10
N ARG A 69 -8.63 7.82 5.89
CA ARG A 69 -7.22 7.99 5.53
C ARG A 69 -6.39 6.86 6.12
N LEU A 70 -5.19 6.68 5.59
CA LEU A 70 -4.24 5.74 6.17
C LEU A 70 -3.70 6.30 7.50
N THR A 71 -3.45 5.39 8.44
CA THR A 71 -2.81 5.72 9.71
C THR A 71 -1.29 5.81 9.54
N PRO A 72 -0.56 6.30 10.55
CA PRO A 72 0.90 6.24 10.54
C PRO A 72 1.51 4.83 10.51
N HIS A 73 0.68 3.78 10.53
CA HIS A 73 1.17 2.39 10.45
C HIS A 73 2.05 2.16 9.22
N VAL A 74 1.71 2.78 8.09
CA VAL A 74 2.51 2.69 6.87
C VAL A 74 3.92 3.25 7.07
N ILE A 75 4.04 4.31 7.87
CA ILE A 75 5.34 4.91 8.20
C ILE A 75 6.16 3.93 9.05
N GLN A 76 5.52 3.28 10.02
CA GLN A 76 6.19 2.30 10.88
C GLN A 76 6.76 1.14 10.07
N ILE A 77 6.03 0.67 9.08
CA ILE A 77 6.51 -0.38 8.17
C ILE A 77 7.71 0.11 7.38
N SER A 78 7.62 1.32 6.83
CA SER A 78 8.71 1.93 6.08
C SER A 78 9.98 2.07 6.92
N LEU A 79 9.83 2.48 8.17
CA LEU A 79 10.97 2.63 9.09
C LEU A 79 11.61 1.28 9.42
N ARG A 80 10.80 0.23 9.65
CA ARG A 80 11.33 -1.11 9.88
C ARG A 80 12.09 -1.62 8.67
N TYR A 81 11.55 -1.37 7.49
CA TYR A 81 12.19 -1.73 6.23
C TYR A 81 13.55 -1.02 6.10
N ALA A 82 13.58 0.29 6.30
CA ALA A 82 14.81 1.08 6.23
C ALA A 82 15.83 0.65 7.28
N THR A 83 15.38 0.38 8.51
CA THR A 83 16.23 -0.08 9.59
C THR A 83 16.86 -1.43 9.25
N ALA A 84 16.08 -2.36 8.70
CA ALA A 84 16.59 -3.67 8.32
C ALA A 84 17.64 -3.57 7.22
N LEU A 85 17.43 -2.67 6.26
CA LEU A 85 18.42 -2.45 5.19
C LEU A 85 19.71 -1.84 5.73
N ASN A 86 19.62 -0.99 6.76
CA ASN A 86 20.78 -0.34 7.34
C ASN A 86 21.52 -1.19 8.39
N ALA A 87 20.88 -2.23 8.90
CA ALA A 87 21.41 -3.05 9.99
C ALA A 87 22.66 -3.84 9.59
N GLY A 88 22.78 -4.20 8.31
CA GLY A 88 23.95 -4.91 7.80
C GLY A 88 24.65 -4.06 6.74
N ALA A 89 25.64 -3.26 7.15
CA ALA A 89 26.30 -2.30 6.26
C ALA A 89 26.79 -2.95 4.96
N GLN A 90 27.35 -4.16 5.03
CA GLN A 90 27.85 -4.85 3.84
C GLN A 90 26.72 -5.32 2.94
N GLN A 91 25.68 -5.92 3.52
CA GLN A 91 24.52 -6.34 2.75
C GLN A 91 23.81 -5.15 2.12
N TRP A 92 23.74 -4.05 2.85
CA TRP A 92 23.16 -2.81 2.34
C TRP A 92 23.95 -2.28 1.15
N ARG A 93 25.27 -2.30 1.21
CA ARG A 93 26.09 -1.88 0.08
C ARG A 93 25.86 -2.74 -1.14
N ASP A 94 25.75 -4.05 -0.95
CA ASP A 94 25.47 -4.96 -2.06
C ASP A 94 24.11 -4.66 -2.69
N VAL A 95 23.09 -4.40 -1.87
CA VAL A 95 21.77 -4.01 -2.36
C VAL A 95 21.84 -2.69 -3.11
N GLN A 96 22.53 -1.69 -2.55
CA GLN A 96 22.69 -0.41 -3.21
C GLN A 96 23.39 -0.54 -4.56
N GLN A 97 24.42 -1.37 -4.64
CA GLN A 97 25.11 -1.61 -5.89
C GLN A 97 24.20 -2.22 -6.94
N ARG A 98 23.35 -3.17 -6.55
CA ARG A 98 22.38 -3.76 -7.47
C ARG A 98 21.38 -2.72 -7.96
N TYR A 99 20.82 -1.94 -7.05
CA TYR A 99 19.87 -0.89 -7.41
C TYR A 99 20.55 0.20 -8.23
N GLY A 100 21.75 0.60 -7.85
CA GLY A 100 22.52 1.58 -8.59
C GLY A 100 22.80 1.14 -10.01
N ARG A 101 23.15 -0.14 -10.20
CA ARG A 101 23.36 -0.70 -11.53
C ARG A 101 22.07 -0.73 -12.33
N ALA A 102 20.97 -1.17 -11.71
CA ALA A 102 19.68 -1.23 -12.38
C ALA A 102 19.23 0.16 -12.81
N VAL A 103 19.37 1.16 -11.95
CA VAL A 103 19.05 2.55 -12.28
C VAL A 103 19.99 3.08 -13.37
N GLY A 104 21.29 2.76 -13.27
CA GLY A 104 22.26 3.15 -14.28
C GLY A 104 21.96 2.54 -15.64
N GLU A 105 21.58 1.27 -15.67
CA GLU A 105 21.17 0.59 -16.91
C GLU A 105 19.92 1.24 -17.52
N LEU A 106 18.94 1.57 -16.68
CA LEU A 106 17.75 2.26 -17.15
C LEU A 106 18.08 3.63 -17.72
N ASN A 107 18.94 4.37 -17.05
CA ASN A 107 19.36 5.69 -17.51
C ASN A 107 20.19 5.60 -18.78
N ALA A 108 20.98 4.55 -18.96
CA ALA A 108 21.79 4.36 -20.16
C ALA A 108 20.93 4.03 -21.39
N ILE A 109 19.75 3.46 -21.19
CA ILE A 109 18.79 3.15 -22.28
C ILE A 109 18.10 4.43 -22.74
N ASN A 110 17.93 5.38 -21.86
CA ASN A 110 17.28 6.66 -22.20
C ASN A 110 18.30 7.59 -22.86
#